data_0114bf276b2cc9c4de34ce099e5aa773
#
_entry.id   0114bf276b2cc9c4de34ce099e5aa773
#
_cell.length_a   1.000
_cell.length_b   1.000
_cell.length_c   1.000
_cell.angle_alpha   90.00
_cell.angle_beta   90.00
_cell.angle_gamma   90.00
#
_symmetry.space_group_name_H-M   'P 1'
#
loop_
_entity.id
_entity.type
_entity.pdbx_description
1 polymer ?
#
loop_
_entity_poly.entity_id
_entity_poly.type
_entity_poly.pdbx_seq_one_letter_code
_entity_poly.pdbx_strand_id
1 'polypeptide(L)'
;MRVVVVYKYESDHAREVLDYMRDFSRSTGHKIEEVDPDTPSGAHFCRTYDIVEYPTMIALDSSGRMQQMWRGRPLPTISEVSFYA
;
A
#
# COMPACT_ATOMS: atom_id res chain seq x y z
N MET A 1 -9.15 6.25 -8.65
CA MET A 1 -7.79 5.73 -8.47
C MET A 1 -7.71 4.96 -7.16
N ARG A 2 -6.85 3.93 -7.09
CA ARG A 2 -6.74 3.07 -5.90
C ARG A 2 -5.34 3.17 -5.34
N VAL A 3 -5.24 3.21 -4.01
CA VAL A 3 -3.95 3.09 -3.32
C VAL A 3 -3.98 1.81 -2.50
N VAL A 4 -2.94 1.01 -2.64
CA VAL A 4 -2.84 -0.30 -1.99
C VAL A 4 -1.54 -0.34 -1.20
N VAL A 5 -1.58 -0.86 0.03
CA VAL A 5 -0.37 -1.13 0.80
C VAL A 5 -0.21 -2.64 0.93
N VAL A 6 0.97 -3.12 0.59
CA VAL A 6 1.32 -4.53 0.69
C VAL A 6 2.25 -4.67 1.90
N TYR A 7 1.80 -5.39 2.91
CA TYR A 7 2.59 -5.59 4.11
C TYR A 7 2.23 -6.91 4.78
N LYS A 8 3.17 -7.48 5.49
CA LYS A 8 2.93 -8.72 6.23
C LYS A 8 2.19 -8.38 7.51
N TYR A 9 0.98 -8.94 7.66
CA TYR A 9 0.09 -8.61 8.79
C TYR A 9 0.73 -8.99 10.13
N GLU A 10 1.51 -10.05 10.15
CA GLU A 10 2.22 -10.48 11.35
C GLU A 10 3.70 -10.16 11.21
N SER A 11 4.04 -8.88 11.38
CA SER A 11 5.41 -8.43 11.24
C SER A 11 5.67 -7.24 12.15
N ASP A 12 6.94 -6.88 12.31
CA ASP A 12 7.34 -5.74 13.13
C ASP A 12 6.98 -4.40 12.46
N HIS A 13 6.73 -4.40 11.16
CA HIS A 13 6.33 -3.17 10.46
C HIS A 13 4.81 -2.98 10.40
N ALA A 14 4.02 -3.96 10.84
CA ALA A 14 2.55 -3.90 10.71
C ALA A 14 1.97 -2.72 11.48
N ARG A 15 2.48 -2.43 12.69
CA ARG A 15 1.97 -1.33 13.50
C ARG A 15 2.13 0.02 12.82
N GLU A 16 3.28 0.23 12.21
CA GLU A 16 3.58 1.46 11.47
C GLU A 16 2.59 1.64 10.33
N VAL A 17 2.30 0.56 9.60
CA VAL A 17 1.37 0.59 8.47
C VAL A 17 -0.05 0.86 8.95
N LEU A 18 -0.49 0.22 10.03
CA LEU A 18 -1.82 0.45 10.59
C LEU A 18 -2.00 1.90 11.03
N ASP A 19 -1.01 2.45 11.70
CA ASP A 19 -1.04 3.86 12.13
C ASP A 19 -1.11 4.80 10.93
N TYR A 20 -0.33 4.49 9.90
CA TYR A 20 -0.32 5.27 8.67
C TYR A 20 -1.70 5.27 7.99
N MET A 21 -2.31 4.10 7.86
CA MET A 21 -3.62 3.98 7.23
C MET A 21 -4.70 4.74 7.99
N ARG A 22 -4.65 4.69 9.32
CA ARG A 22 -5.57 5.42 10.16
C ARG A 22 -5.44 6.93 9.93
N ASP A 23 -4.19 7.42 9.95
CA ASP A 23 -3.91 8.84 9.77
C ASP A 23 -4.28 9.31 8.37
N PHE A 24 -3.99 8.49 7.36
CA PHE A 24 -4.35 8.78 5.98
C PHE A 24 -5.87 8.92 5.81
N SER A 25 -6.63 7.98 6.34
CA SER A 25 -8.08 8.00 6.26
C SER A 25 -8.65 9.24 6.96
N ARG A 26 -8.09 9.57 8.13
CA ARG A 26 -8.54 10.72 8.91
C ARG A 26 -8.26 12.03 8.19
N SER A 27 -7.10 12.14 7.55
CA SER A 27 -6.66 13.38 6.89
C SER A 27 -7.33 13.58 5.53
N THR A 28 -7.56 12.52 4.78
CA THR A 28 -7.99 12.62 3.37
C THR A 28 -9.42 12.16 3.14
N GLY A 29 -10.00 11.39 4.05
CA GLY A 29 -11.30 10.77 3.84
C GLY A 29 -11.28 9.58 2.90
N HIS A 30 -10.12 9.19 2.39
CA HIS A 30 -9.96 8.04 1.51
C HIS A 30 -9.36 6.87 2.26
N LYS A 31 -9.63 5.65 1.77
CA LYS A 31 -9.10 4.43 2.37
C LYS A 31 -8.02 3.82 1.50
N ILE A 32 -7.01 3.27 2.15
CA ILE A 32 -5.96 2.48 1.51
C ILE A 32 -6.37 1.01 1.62
N GLU A 33 -6.28 0.29 0.51
CA GLU A 33 -6.54 -1.15 0.50
C GLU A 33 -5.34 -1.89 1.05
N GLU A 34 -5.58 -3.01 1.74
CA GLU A 34 -4.53 -3.82 2.35
C GLU A 34 -4.36 -5.13 1.60
N VAL A 35 -3.12 -5.54 1.41
CA VAL A 35 -2.80 -6.84 0.81
C VAL A 35 -1.72 -7.49 1.66
N ASP A 36 -1.99 -8.74 2.09
CA ASP A 36 -0.99 -9.56 2.79
C ASP A 36 -0.30 -10.47 1.78
N PRO A 37 1.01 -10.32 1.57
CA PRO A 37 1.72 -11.14 0.57
C PRO A 37 1.75 -12.62 0.90
N ASP A 38 1.45 -12.99 2.14
CA ASP A 38 1.46 -14.39 2.57
C ASP A 38 0.15 -15.12 2.26
N THR A 39 -0.84 -14.44 1.70
CA THR A 39 -2.07 -15.07 1.23
C THR A 39 -1.93 -15.43 -0.25
N PRO A 40 -2.71 -16.40 -0.77
CA PRO A 40 -2.65 -16.72 -2.20
C PRO A 40 -2.96 -15.54 -3.10
N SER A 41 -4.00 -14.76 -2.79
CA SER A 41 -4.35 -13.59 -3.59
C SER A 41 -3.30 -12.49 -3.46
N GLY A 42 -2.72 -12.33 -2.27
CA GLY A 42 -1.66 -11.35 -2.03
C GLY A 42 -0.38 -11.71 -2.77
N ALA A 43 -0.04 -13.00 -2.78
CA ALA A 43 1.13 -13.47 -3.54
C ALA A 43 0.94 -13.23 -5.04
N HIS A 44 -0.28 -13.44 -5.55
CA HIS A 44 -0.59 -13.18 -6.96
C HIS A 44 -0.45 -11.68 -7.26
N PHE A 45 -0.96 -10.83 -6.39
CA PHE A 45 -0.85 -9.37 -6.53
C PHE A 45 0.63 -8.95 -6.60
N CYS A 46 1.44 -9.50 -5.70
CA CYS A 46 2.87 -9.19 -5.67
C CYS A 46 3.58 -9.61 -6.95
N ARG A 47 3.23 -10.77 -7.50
CA ARG A 47 3.80 -11.23 -8.77
C ARG A 47 3.39 -10.33 -9.93
N THR A 48 2.13 -9.89 -9.93
CA THR A 48 1.61 -9.02 -10.99
C THR A 48 2.37 -7.69 -11.07
N TYR A 49 2.72 -7.13 -9.93
CA TYR A 49 3.36 -5.82 -9.86
C TYR A 49 4.83 -5.86 -9.46
N ASP A 50 5.40 -7.08 -9.41
CA ASP A 50 6.82 -7.28 -9.08
C ASP A 50 7.20 -6.69 -7.72
N ILE A 51 6.36 -6.96 -6.71
CA ILE A 51 6.59 -6.49 -5.34
C ILE A 51 7.32 -7.57 -4.56
N VAL A 52 8.53 -7.23 -4.10
CA VAL A 52 9.40 -8.16 -3.37
C VAL A 52 9.87 -7.59 -2.03
N GLU A 53 9.48 -6.37 -1.72
CA GLU A 53 9.93 -5.66 -0.53
C GLU A 53 8.69 -5.20 0.25
N TYR A 54 8.74 -5.25 1.59
CA TYR A 54 7.59 -4.90 2.42
C TYR A 54 8.02 -3.98 3.55
N PRO A 55 7.19 -2.99 3.90
CA PRO A 55 5.95 -2.63 3.23
C PRO A 55 6.22 -1.93 1.89
N THR A 56 5.30 -2.06 0.95
CA THR A 56 5.35 -1.34 -0.32
C THR A 56 3.95 -0.76 -0.58
N MET A 57 3.90 0.47 -1.05
CA MET A 57 2.64 1.10 -1.44
C MET A 57 2.62 1.28 -2.95
N ILE A 58 1.43 1.14 -3.54
CA ILE A 58 1.27 1.24 -4.99
C ILE A 58 -0.03 1.98 -5.29
N ALA A 59 0.03 2.88 -6.25
CA ALA A 59 -1.13 3.60 -6.76
C ALA A 59 -1.50 3.04 -8.12
N LEU A 60 -2.78 2.67 -8.29
CA LEU A 60 -3.29 2.07 -9.51
C LEU A 60 -4.42 2.91 -10.07
N ASP A 61 -4.53 3.00 -11.40
CA ASP A 61 -5.67 3.62 -12.02
C ASP A 61 -6.85 2.63 -12.09
N SER A 62 -7.97 3.05 -12.68
CA SER A 62 -9.19 2.22 -12.73
C SER A 62 -9.02 0.95 -13.55
N SER A 63 -8.01 0.89 -14.42
CA SER A 63 -7.74 -0.31 -15.23
C SER A 63 -6.71 -1.24 -14.57
N GLY A 64 -6.22 -0.88 -13.38
CA GLY A 64 -5.21 -1.66 -12.68
C GLY A 64 -3.79 -1.36 -13.12
N ARG A 65 -3.58 -0.27 -13.87
CA ARG A 65 -2.26 0.12 -14.32
C ARG A 65 -1.54 0.91 -13.21
N MET A 66 -0.28 0.57 -12.97
CA MET A 66 0.51 1.23 -11.93
C MET A 66 0.85 2.66 -12.31
N GLN A 67 0.56 3.59 -11.41
CA GLN A 67 0.87 5.01 -11.56
C GLN A 67 2.11 5.41 -10.75
N GLN A 68 2.29 4.80 -9.57
CA GLN A 68 3.42 5.08 -8.70
C GLN A 68 3.62 3.91 -7.73
N MET A 69 4.86 3.71 -7.30
CA MET A 69 5.20 2.70 -6.30
C MET A 69 6.22 3.28 -5.32
N TRP A 70 6.00 3.02 -4.03
CA TRP A 70 6.92 3.42 -2.96
C TRP A 70 7.34 2.16 -2.23
N ARG A 71 8.61 1.79 -2.36
CA ARG A 71 9.14 0.53 -1.81
C ARG A 71 9.80 0.75 -0.48
N GLY A 72 9.49 -0.12 0.49
CA GLY A 72 10.17 -0.16 1.77
C GLY A 72 9.85 1.01 2.69
N ARG A 73 10.73 1.22 3.66
CA ARG A 73 10.63 2.30 4.63
C ARG A 73 11.68 3.36 4.37
N PRO A 74 11.40 4.62 4.70
CA PRO A 74 10.18 5.11 5.35
C PRO A 74 9.00 5.12 4.38
N LEU A 75 7.79 5.08 4.94
CA LEU A 75 6.58 5.20 4.15
C LEU A 75 6.51 6.62 3.55
N PRO A 76 5.90 6.78 2.38
CA PRO A 76 5.77 8.10 1.77
C PRO A 76 4.89 9.01 2.62
N THR A 77 4.99 10.31 2.41
CA THR A 77 4.13 11.25 3.14
C THR A 77 2.68 11.08 2.70
N ILE A 78 1.77 11.45 3.59
CA ILE A 78 0.33 11.41 3.26
C ILE A 78 0.04 12.32 2.07
N SER A 79 0.70 13.48 1.98
CA SER A 79 0.55 14.39 0.84
C SER A 79 0.93 13.73 -0.49
N GLU A 80 2.04 13.01 -0.52
CA GLU A 80 2.48 12.32 -1.74
C GLU A 80 1.45 11.30 -2.20
N VAL A 81 0.95 10.49 -1.27
CA VAL A 81 0.02 9.42 -1.59
C VAL A 81 -1.35 9.97 -1.95
N SER A 82 -1.80 11.02 -1.25
CA SER A 82 -3.13 11.58 -1.47
C SER A 82 -3.28 12.17 -2.87
N PHE A 83 -2.18 12.55 -3.51
CA PHE A 83 -2.19 13.00 -4.90
C PHE A 83 -2.79 11.94 -5.84
N TYR A 84 -2.63 10.67 -5.49
CA TYR A 84 -3.10 9.54 -6.29
C TYR A 84 -4.42 8.93 -5.77
N ALA A 85 -4.98 9.46 -4.71
CA ALA A 85 -6.19 8.89 -4.11
C ALA A 85 -7.48 9.41 -4.73
#